data_db04c9cb4e11d7ec4585fc46301a0541
#
_entry.id   db04c9cb4e11d7ec4585fc46301a0541
#
_cell.length_a   1.000
_cell.length_b   1.000
_cell.length_c   1.000
_cell.angle_alpha   90.00
_cell.angle_beta   90.00
_cell.angle_gamma   90.00
#
_symmetry.space_group_name_H-M   'P 1'
#
loop_
_entity.id
_entity.type
_entity.pdbx_description
1 polymer ?
#
loop_
_entity_poly.entity_id
_entity_poly.type
_entity_poly.pdbx_seq_one_letter_code
_entity_poly.pdbx_strand_id
1 'polypeptide(L)'
;MGTASNQTEAWEIMQFLMNIIEKTPYGDERLNCLLDCAAEIYQYCEPSNQQSFLVMIPYLLKMAQLDVDYSIKQVVAGPEHQNENGIERFTVETKNMGKIQMSISTTAVDTISNAVRLIHNLLIDAKDMMLPYVTPIREVVAKLIDFSFNEEIRNLCARIYPKLFELLVNGLKRGEITHDVCLAFYNEMMEALVNQYLAEDEAHERNCIAESISDVFTVGAARTREA
;
A
#
# COMPACT_ATOMS: atom_id res chain seq x y z
N MET A 1 29.80 5.79 -22.16
CA MET A 1 28.85 5.47 -23.24
C MET A 1 27.95 4.27 -22.87
N GLY A 2 27.38 4.21 -21.67
CA GLY A 2 26.56 3.08 -21.20
C GLY A 2 25.15 3.45 -20.74
N THR A 3 24.88 4.73 -20.51
CA THR A 3 23.64 5.14 -19.80
C THR A 3 22.37 5.18 -20.68
N ALA A 4 22.48 5.53 -21.95
CA ALA A 4 21.32 5.64 -22.83
C ALA A 4 20.75 4.25 -23.27
N SER A 5 21.61 3.23 -23.37
CA SER A 5 21.20 1.85 -23.72
C SER A 5 20.40 1.24 -22.58
N ASN A 6 20.83 1.41 -21.33
CA ASN A 6 20.16 0.83 -20.15
C ASN A 6 18.77 1.45 -19.91
N GLN A 7 18.54 2.69 -20.31
CA GLN A 7 17.25 3.36 -20.18
C GLN A 7 16.18 2.75 -21.09
N THR A 8 16.57 2.50 -22.35
CA THR A 8 15.65 1.88 -23.32
C THR A 8 15.30 0.46 -22.91
N GLU A 9 16.29 -0.30 -22.44
CA GLU A 9 16.11 -1.69 -21.98
C GLU A 9 15.19 -1.76 -20.73
N ALA A 10 15.37 -0.88 -19.73
CA ALA A 10 14.52 -0.84 -18.55
C ALA A 10 13.06 -0.51 -18.92
N TRP A 11 12.85 0.41 -19.85
CA TRP A 11 11.53 0.74 -20.37
C TRP A 11 10.88 -0.43 -21.11
N GLU A 12 11.63 -1.11 -21.96
CA GLU A 12 11.15 -2.29 -22.70
C GLU A 12 10.76 -3.43 -21.74
N ILE A 13 11.58 -3.69 -20.72
CA ILE A 13 11.29 -4.69 -19.70
C ILE A 13 10.02 -4.30 -18.92
N MET A 14 9.88 -3.03 -18.53
CA MET A 14 8.67 -2.55 -17.85
C MET A 14 7.41 -2.71 -18.71
N GLN A 15 7.46 -2.33 -19.99
CA GLN A 15 6.36 -2.52 -20.93
C GLN A 15 5.97 -4.00 -21.05
N PHE A 16 6.96 -4.88 -21.10
CA PHE A 16 6.73 -6.32 -21.15
C PHE A 16 6.06 -6.83 -19.87
N LEU A 17 6.57 -6.44 -18.69
CA LEU A 17 5.98 -6.80 -17.40
C LEU A 17 4.54 -6.29 -17.27
N MET A 18 4.29 -5.03 -17.65
CA MET A 18 2.95 -4.46 -17.62
C MET A 18 1.96 -5.23 -18.49
N ASN A 19 2.37 -5.64 -19.69
CA ASN A 19 1.54 -6.43 -20.59
C ASN A 19 1.21 -7.82 -20.03
N ILE A 20 2.10 -8.41 -19.22
CA ILE A 20 1.85 -9.69 -18.53
C ILE A 20 0.92 -9.45 -17.33
N ILE A 21 1.22 -8.44 -16.49
CA ILE A 21 0.40 -8.07 -15.32
C ILE A 21 -1.06 -7.80 -15.74
N GLU A 22 -1.26 -7.04 -16.80
CA GLU A 22 -2.60 -6.71 -17.32
C GLU A 22 -3.41 -7.94 -17.76
N LYS A 23 -2.74 -8.97 -18.25
CA LYS A 23 -3.36 -10.21 -18.71
C LYS A 23 -3.48 -11.29 -17.63
N THR A 24 -2.81 -11.10 -16.50
CA THR A 24 -2.83 -12.06 -15.40
C THR A 24 -4.07 -11.81 -14.53
N PRO A 25 -4.92 -12.83 -14.31
CA PRO A 25 -6.08 -12.69 -13.46
C PRO A 25 -5.70 -12.29 -12.01
N TYR A 26 -6.52 -11.46 -11.39
CA TYR A 26 -6.39 -11.17 -9.96
C TYR A 26 -6.59 -12.46 -9.16
N GLY A 27 -5.70 -12.72 -8.20
CA GLY A 27 -5.68 -13.98 -7.44
C GLY A 27 -4.80 -15.08 -8.02
N ASP A 28 -4.16 -14.85 -9.16
CA ASP A 28 -3.11 -15.73 -9.70
C ASP A 28 -1.80 -15.49 -8.95
N GLU A 29 -1.21 -16.53 -8.37
CA GLU A 29 0.06 -16.45 -7.62
C GLU A 29 1.21 -15.84 -8.43
N ARG A 30 1.18 -15.96 -9.75
CA ARG A 30 2.16 -15.36 -10.67
C ARG A 30 2.15 -13.84 -10.60
N LEU A 31 1.01 -13.23 -10.21
CA LEU A 31 0.91 -11.78 -10.09
C LEU A 31 1.86 -11.26 -9.02
N ASN A 32 1.96 -11.94 -7.87
CA ASN A 32 2.90 -11.58 -6.81
C ASN A 32 4.34 -11.66 -7.28
N CYS A 33 4.73 -12.74 -7.98
CA CYS A 33 6.07 -12.85 -8.56
C CYS A 33 6.38 -11.72 -9.57
N LEU A 34 5.38 -11.30 -10.36
CA LEU A 34 5.55 -10.19 -11.32
C LEU A 34 5.72 -8.83 -10.60
N LEU A 35 4.98 -8.62 -9.50
CA LEU A 35 5.13 -7.41 -8.68
C LEU A 35 6.49 -7.38 -7.96
N ASP A 36 6.95 -8.52 -7.44
CA ASP A 36 8.29 -8.64 -6.84
C ASP A 36 9.38 -8.36 -7.88
N CYS A 37 9.27 -8.92 -9.09
CA CYS A 37 10.18 -8.60 -10.19
C CYS A 37 10.16 -7.11 -10.54
N ALA A 38 8.99 -6.48 -10.56
CA ALA A 38 8.88 -5.04 -10.81
C ALA A 38 9.54 -4.22 -9.70
N ALA A 39 9.37 -4.63 -8.44
CA ALA A 39 10.02 -4.00 -7.29
C ALA A 39 11.54 -4.11 -7.34
N GLU A 40 12.07 -5.28 -7.68
CA GLU A 40 13.51 -5.51 -7.85
C GLU A 40 14.07 -4.64 -8.98
N ILE A 41 13.44 -4.63 -10.15
CA ILE A 41 13.88 -3.78 -11.27
C ILE A 41 13.87 -2.32 -10.86
N TYR A 42 12.83 -1.88 -10.14
CA TYR A 42 12.71 -0.51 -9.66
C TYR A 42 13.88 -0.11 -8.75
N GLN A 43 14.30 -0.97 -7.82
CA GLN A 43 15.40 -0.69 -6.89
C GLN A 43 16.74 -0.51 -7.60
N TYR A 44 16.95 -1.17 -8.74
CA TYR A 44 18.18 -1.08 -9.54
C TYR A 44 18.12 -0.03 -10.64
N CYS A 45 16.98 0.60 -10.86
CA CYS A 45 16.86 1.67 -11.84
C CYS A 45 17.45 2.99 -11.32
N GLU A 46 18.17 3.70 -12.20
CA GLU A 46 18.60 5.05 -11.89
C GLU A 46 17.41 5.99 -11.65
N PRO A 47 17.55 7.01 -10.78
CA PRO A 47 16.47 7.97 -10.48
C PRO A 47 15.83 8.62 -11.72
N SER A 48 16.61 8.80 -12.80
CA SER A 48 16.13 9.31 -14.08
C SER A 48 15.10 8.42 -14.77
N ASN A 49 15.04 7.12 -14.42
CA ASN A 49 14.18 6.12 -15.01
C ASN A 49 12.94 5.83 -14.18
N GLN A 50 12.90 6.33 -12.95
CA GLN A 50 11.78 6.11 -12.03
C GLN A 50 10.44 6.61 -12.57
N GLN A 51 10.46 7.64 -13.41
CA GLN A 51 9.26 8.13 -14.09
C GLN A 51 8.58 7.04 -14.96
N SER A 52 9.34 6.10 -15.48
CA SER A 52 8.80 4.98 -16.28
C SER A 52 7.88 4.08 -15.46
N PHE A 53 8.07 4.02 -14.13
CA PHE A 53 7.26 3.18 -13.24
C PHE A 53 5.92 3.79 -12.87
N LEU A 54 5.71 5.10 -13.10
CA LEU A 54 4.43 5.76 -12.84
C LEU A 54 3.27 5.15 -13.66
N VAL A 55 3.58 4.52 -14.77
CA VAL A 55 2.60 3.77 -15.57
C VAL A 55 1.97 2.61 -14.80
N MET A 56 2.64 2.09 -13.76
CA MET A 56 2.12 1.00 -12.92
C MET A 56 1.04 1.47 -11.94
N ILE A 57 1.00 2.75 -11.56
CA ILE A 57 0.12 3.25 -10.49
C ILE A 57 -1.34 2.85 -10.68
N PRO A 58 -1.98 2.99 -11.86
CA PRO A 58 -3.36 2.58 -12.03
C PRO A 58 -3.61 1.10 -11.76
N TYR A 59 -2.63 0.23 -12.04
CA TYR A 59 -2.71 -1.21 -11.78
C TYR A 59 -2.50 -1.51 -10.30
N LEU A 60 -1.50 -0.87 -9.66
CA LEU A 60 -1.25 -1.00 -8.23
C LEU A 60 -2.46 -0.56 -7.41
N LEU A 61 -3.13 0.53 -7.81
CA LEU A 61 -4.35 0.99 -7.16
C LEU A 61 -5.51 0.00 -7.29
N LYS A 62 -5.64 -0.69 -8.43
CA LYS A 62 -6.63 -1.75 -8.59
C LYS A 62 -6.31 -2.96 -7.72
N MET A 63 -5.04 -3.38 -7.66
CA MET A 63 -4.60 -4.51 -6.84
C MET A 63 -4.77 -4.23 -5.35
N ALA A 64 -4.46 -3.01 -4.91
CA ALA A 64 -4.66 -2.59 -3.53
C ALA A 64 -6.14 -2.48 -3.12
N GLN A 65 -7.08 -2.55 -4.06
CA GLN A 65 -8.52 -2.53 -3.82
C GLN A 65 -9.19 -3.90 -4.05
N LEU A 66 -8.41 -4.99 -4.12
CA LEU A 66 -8.97 -6.32 -4.23
C LEU A 66 -9.79 -6.67 -2.99
N ASP A 67 -10.95 -7.28 -3.24
CA ASP A 67 -11.73 -7.86 -2.16
C ASP A 67 -11.05 -9.15 -1.67
N VAL A 68 -10.89 -9.25 -0.36
CA VAL A 68 -10.37 -10.46 0.26
C VAL A 68 -11.54 -11.37 0.56
N ASP A 69 -11.64 -12.46 -0.20
CA ASP A 69 -12.61 -13.50 0.09
C ASP A 69 -12.29 -14.14 1.45
N TYR A 70 -13.20 -13.97 2.40
CA TYR A 70 -13.14 -14.68 3.67
C TYR A 70 -14.46 -15.41 3.92
N SER A 71 -14.38 -16.57 4.52
CA SER A 71 -15.57 -17.29 4.94
C SER A 71 -15.44 -17.77 6.39
N ILE A 72 -16.53 -17.63 7.14
CA ILE A 72 -16.64 -18.12 8.51
C ILE A 72 -17.65 -19.25 8.49
N LYS A 73 -17.23 -20.47 8.82
CA LYS A 73 -18.10 -21.64 8.89
C LYS A 73 -18.02 -22.25 10.28
N GLN A 74 -19.18 -22.62 10.84
CA GLN A 74 -19.22 -23.41 12.05
C GLN A 74 -18.75 -24.84 11.74
N VAL A 75 -17.73 -25.32 12.47
CA VAL A 75 -17.20 -26.67 12.25
C VAL A 75 -18.15 -27.67 12.90
N VAL A 76 -18.95 -28.34 12.08
CA VAL A 76 -19.60 -29.59 12.48
C VAL A 76 -18.58 -30.71 12.25
N ALA A 77 -18.24 -31.46 13.28
CA ALA A 77 -17.17 -32.45 13.32
C ALA A 77 -17.07 -33.27 12.01
N GLY A 78 -15.98 -33.05 11.27
CA GLY A 78 -15.62 -33.71 10.02
C GLY A 78 -14.10 -33.68 9.82
N PRO A 79 -13.56 -34.46 8.88
CA PRO A 79 -12.12 -34.53 8.65
C PRO A 79 -11.56 -33.15 8.30
N GLU A 80 -10.35 -32.85 8.82
CA GLU A 80 -9.58 -31.64 8.50
C GLU A 80 -9.38 -31.56 6.99
N HIS A 81 -9.99 -30.56 6.37
CA HIS A 81 -9.75 -30.29 4.96
C HIS A 81 -8.38 -29.67 4.78
N GLN A 82 -7.61 -30.24 3.86
CA GLN A 82 -6.30 -29.73 3.46
C GLN A 82 -6.42 -28.30 2.92
N ASN A 83 -5.40 -27.47 3.18
CA ASN A 83 -5.29 -26.14 2.61
C ASN A 83 -5.25 -26.27 1.08
N GLU A 84 -6.16 -25.60 0.39
CA GLU A 84 -6.08 -25.37 -1.04
C GLU A 84 -5.10 -24.24 -1.29
N ASN A 85 -4.38 -24.27 -2.40
CA ASN A 85 -3.39 -23.26 -2.75
C ASN A 85 -4.00 -21.85 -2.64
N GLY A 86 -3.34 -20.98 -1.87
CA GLY A 86 -3.75 -19.59 -1.70
C GLY A 86 -4.93 -19.34 -0.75
N ILE A 87 -5.38 -20.36 0.01
CA ILE A 87 -6.41 -20.20 1.04
C ILE A 87 -5.89 -20.79 2.37
N GLU A 88 -5.71 -19.94 3.36
CA GLU A 88 -5.42 -20.37 4.72
C GLU A 88 -6.71 -20.58 5.51
N ARG A 89 -6.71 -21.65 6.34
CA ARG A 89 -7.84 -22.01 7.18
C ARG A 89 -7.40 -22.04 8.63
N PHE A 90 -8.06 -21.25 9.46
CA PHE A 90 -7.83 -21.17 10.90
C PHE A 90 -9.04 -21.71 11.63
N THR A 91 -8.80 -22.53 12.63
CA THR A 91 -9.87 -23.00 13.53
C THR A 91 -9.73 -22.29 14.87
N VAL A 92 -10.74 -21.51 15.24
CA VAL A 92 -10.80 -20.79 16.51
C VAL A 92 -11.92 -21.39 17.37
N GLU A 93 -11.62 -21.66 18.63
CA GLU A 93 -12.62 -22.12 19.59
C GLU A 93 -13.20 -20.90 20.32
N THR A 94 -14.49 -20.65 20.14
CA THR A 94 -15.19 -19.52 20.77
C THR A 94 -16.11 -20.01 21.88
N LYS A 95 -16.20 -19.23 22.97
CA LYS A 95 -17.02 -19.58 24.15
C LYS A 95 -18.52 -19.75 23.83
N ASN A 96 -19.04 -19.09 22.80
CA ASN A 96 -20.47 -19.02 22.49
C ASN A 96 -20.89 -19.78 21.24
N MET A 97 -19.97 -20.07 20.31
CA MET A 97 -20.29 -20.71 19.01
C MET A 97 -19.53 -22.02 18.77
N GLY A 98 -18.71 -22.49 19.73
CA GLY A 98 -17.89 -23.69 19.55
C GLY A 98 -16.71 -23.44 18.60
N LYS A 99 -16.35 -24.46 17.81
CA LYS A 99 -15.26 -24.35 16.84
C LYS A 99 -15.75 -23.67 15.56
N ILE A 100 -15.08 -22.58 15.19
CA ILE A 100 -15.32 -21.81 13.97
C ILE A 100 -14.09 -21.98 13.06
N GLN A 101 -14.31 -22.29 11.80
CA GLN A 101 -13.27 -22.28 10.78
C GLN A 101 -13.37 -20.98 9.98
N MET A 102 -12.28 -20.23 9.95
CA MET A 102 -12.09 -19.08 9.07
C MET A 102 -11.20 -19.48 7.90
N SER A 103 -11.58 -19.10 6.70
CA SER A 103 -10.74 -19.23 5.51
C SER A 103 -10.48 -17.86 4.93
N ILE A 104 -9.24 -17.56 4.57
CA ILE A 104 -8.81 -16.28 4.01
C ILE A 104 -7.98 -16.54 2.75
N SER A 105 -8.23 -15.78 1.69
CA SER A 105 -7.40 -15.80 0.48
C SER A 105 -6.07 -15.08 0.76
N THR A 106 -5.02 -15.85 1.06
CA THR A 106 -3.67 -15.30 1.30
C THR A 106 -3.09 -14.66 0.04
N THR A 107 -3.35 -15.24 -1.13
CA THR A 107 -2.89 -14.66 -2.42
C THR A 107 -3.42 -13.24 -2.63
N ALA A 108 -4.68 -12.97 -2.27
CA ALA A 108 -5.24 -11.62 -2.37
C ALA A 108 -4.57 -10.66 -1.37
N VAL A 109 -4.36 -11.10 -0.12
CA VAL A 109 -3.65 -10.31 0.91
C VAL A 109 -2.24 -9.98 0.47
N ASP A 110 -1.48 -10.95 -0.05
CA ASP A 110 -0.12 -10.76 -0.55
C ASP A 110 -0.08 -9.78 -1.73
N THR A 111 -1.06 -9.89 -2.64
CA THR A 111 -1.17 -8.97 -3.78
C THR A 111 -1.42 -7.54 -3.32
N ILE A 112 -2.31 -7.32 -2.34
CA ILE A 112 -2.56 -6.02 -1.74
C ILE A 112 -1.29 -5.48 -1.07
N SER A 113 -0.60 -6.31 -0.27
CA SER A 113 0.65 -5.92 0.43
C SER A 113 1.72 -5.48 -0.56
N ASN A 114 1.97 -6.26 -1.60
CA ASN A 114 2.96 -5.94 -2.63
C ASN A 114 2.61 -4.66 -3.39
N ALA A 115 1.34 -4.47 -3.74
CA ALA A 115 0.88 -3.25 -4.40
C ALA A 115 1.06 -2.01 -3.52
N VAL A 116 0.69 -2.07 -2.24
CA VAL A 116 0.85 -0.96 -1.29
C VAL A 116 2.34 -0.66 -1.04
N ARG A 117 3.18 -1.69 -0.94
CA ARG A 117 4.64 -1.53 -0.80
C ARG A 117 5.26 -0.82 -2.00
N LEU A 118 4.88 -1.18 -3.22
CA LEU A 118 5.34 -0.51 -4.43
C LEU A 118 4.86 0.95 -4.50
N ILE A 119 3.61 1.24 -4.14
CA ILE A 119 3.10 2.62 -4.03
C ILE A 119 3.93 3.42 -3.03
N HIS A 120 4.23 2.84 -1.85
CA HIS A 120 5.07 3.50 -0.84
C HIS A 120 6.48 3.81 -1.37
N ASN A 121 7.13 2.88 -2.06
CA ASN A 121 8.45 3.10 -2.66
C ASN A 121 8.41 4.19 -3.73
N LEU A 122 7.40 4.18 -4.60
CA LEU A 122 7.21 5.23 -5.61
C LEU A 122 7.01 6.61 -4.99
N LEU A 123 6.30 6.72 -3.86
CA LEU A 123 6.13 7.99 -3.14
C LEU A 123 7.45 8.54 -2.60
N ILE A 124 8.34 7.67 -2.13
CA ILE A 124 9.66 8.07 -1.61
C ILE A 124 10.56 8.57 -2.74
N ASP A 125 10.59 7.88 -3.87
CA ASP A 125 11.60 8.07 -4.89
C ASP A 125 11.15 9.02 -6.01
N ALA A 126 9.89 8.88 -6.49
CA ALA A 126 9.36 9.72 -7.56
C ALA A 126 8.87 11.10 -7.07
N LYS A 127 8.76 11.29 -5.74
CA LYS A 127 8.48 12.60 -5.11
C LYS A 127 7.36 13.39 -5.81
N ASP A 128 7.67 14.61 -6.21
CA ASP A 128 6.69 15.56 -6.79
C ASP A 128 5.94 15.02 -8.02
N MET A 129 6.50 14.07 -8.74
CA MET A 129 5.81 13.39 -9.85
C MET A 129 4.58 12.58 -9.38
N MET A 130 4.51 12.24 -8.10
CA MET A 130 3.39 11.52 -7.49
C MET A 130 2.20 12.43 -7.14
N LEU A 131 2.34 13.75 -7.22
CA LEU A 131 1.28 14.70 -6.85
C LEU A 131 -0.07 14.45 -7.55
N PRO A 132 -0.15 14.13 -8.86
CA PRO A 132 -1.41 13.80 -9.52
C PRO A 132 -2.13 12.56 -8.96
N TYR A 133 -1.39 11.69 -8.28
CA TYR A 133 -1.89 10.42 -7.75
C TYR A 133 -2.25 10.47 -6.25
N VAL A 134 -2.06 11.61 -5.59
CA VAL A 134 -2.34 11.76 -4.15
C VAL A 134 -3.78 11.39 -3.82
N THR A 135 -4.76 11.88 -4.57
CA THR A 135 -6.18 11.59 -4.32
C THR A 135 -6.52 10.10 -4.43
N PRO A 136 -6.23 9.41 -5.53
CA PRO A 136 -6.55 7.98 -5.62
C PRO A 136 -5.75 7.12 -4.63
N ILE A 137 -4.50 7.48 -4.31
CA ILE A 137 -3.73 6.75 -3.28
C ILE A 137 -4.37 6.96 -1.90
N ARG A 138 -4.77 8.20 -1.56
CA ARG A 138 -5.48 8.49 -0.31
C ARG A 138 -6.73 7.63 -0.14
N GLU A 139 -7.54 7.49 -1.19
CA GLU A 139 -8.77 6.70 -1.15
C GLU A 139 -8.51 5.20 -0.86
N VAL A 140 -7.40 4.67 -1.38
CA VAL A 140 -6.96 3.30 -1.09
C VAL A 140 -6.45 3.18 0.34
N VAL A 141 -5.57 4.10 0.77
CA VAL A 141 -4.97 4.09 2.10
C VAL A 141 -6.04 4.24 3.18
N ALA A 142 -7.03 5.11 2.97
CA ALA A 142 -8.14 5.30 3.91
C ALA A 142 -8.99 4.03 4.12
N LYS A 143 -9.04 3.14 3.13
CA LYS A 143 -9.74 1.84 3.26
C LYS A 143 -8.89 0.74 3.89
N LEU A 144 -7.56 0.86 3.79
CA LEU A 144 -6.62 -0.17 4.22
C LEU A 144 -5.95 0.12 5.56
N ILE A 145 -6.13 1.32 6.13
CA ILE A 145 -5.48 1.70 7.39
C ILE A 145 -5.94 0.84 8.57
N ASP A 146 -7.16 0.32 8.53
CA ASP A 146 -7.75 -0.58 9.53
C ASP A 146 -7.88 -2.03 9.02
N PHE A 147 -7.10 -2.41 7.99
CA PHE A 147 -7.18 -3.71 7.37
C PHE A 147 -6.89 -4.84 8.35
N SER A 148 -7.91 -5.66 8.63
CA SER A 148 -7.90 -6.61 9.76
C SER A 148 -7.01 -7.84 9.53
N PHE A 149 -6.65 -8.16 8.28
CA PHE A 149 -6.01 -9.44 7.93
C PHE A 149 -4.49 -9.39 7.86
N ASN A 150 -3.88 -8.20 7.84
CA ASN A 150 -2.44 -8.06 7.72
C ASN A 150 -1.93 -6.76 8.33
N GLU A 151 -1.07 -6.87 9.32
CA GLU A 151 -0.45 -5.75 10.04
C GLU A 151 0.51 -4.94 9.16
N GLU A 152 1.24 -5.61 8.26
CA GLU A 152 2.18 -4.93 7.36
C GLU A 152 1.45 -3.94 6.45
N ILE A 153 0.25 -4.30 5.96
CA ILE A 153 -0.57 -3.39 5.15
C ILE A 153 -0.97 -2.16 5.96
N ARG A 154 -1.42 -2.32 7.23
CA ARG A 154 -1.75 -1.20 8.10
C ARG A 154 -0.55 -0.29 8.34
N ASN A 155 0.61 -0.88 8.64
CA ASN A 155 1.85 -0.15 8.87
C ASN A 155 2.33 0.62 7.63
N LEU A 156 2.25 0.01 6.45
CA LEU A 156 2.55 0.68 5.18
C LEU A 156 1.60 1.85 4.93
N CYS A 157 0.30 1.66 5.16
CA CYS A 157 -0.68 2.73 5.04
C CYS A 157 -0.39 3.90 5.98
N ALA A 158 -0.04 3.61 7.24
CA ALA A 158 0.35 4.65 8.19
C ALA A 158 1.58 5.45 7.71
N ARG A 159 2.59 4.78 7.12
CA ARG A 159 3.81 5.41 6.57
C ARG A 159 3.55 6.17 5.26
N ILE A 160 2.56 5.80 4.49
CA ILE A 160 2.18 6.51 3.26
C ILE A 160 1.59 7.89 3.56
N TYR A 161 0.80 8.05 4.61
CA TYR A 161 0.15 9.32 4.94
C TYR A 161 1.11 10.51 5.05
N PRO A 162 2.23 10.45 5.82
CA PRO A 162 3.19 11.54 5.88
C PRO A 162 3.78 11.90 4.50
N LYS A 163 3.99 10.91 3.63
CA LYS A 163 4.52 11.14 2.28
C LYS A 163 3.51 11.85 1.38
N LEU A 164 2.24 11.48 1.45
CA LEU A 164 1.18 12.20 0.74
C LEU A 164 1.06 13.64 1.24
N PHE A 165 1.15 13.84 2.55
CA PHE A 165 1.10 15.18 3.15
C PHE A 165 2.30 16.04 2.71
N GLU A 166 3.51 15.48 2.67
CA GLU A 166 4.72 16.14 2.16
C GLU A 166 4.52 16.62 0.71
N LEU A 167 3.95 15.77 -0.16
CA LEU A 167 3.64 16.15 -1.54
C LEU A 167 2.65 17.31 -1.63
N LEU A 168 1.58 17.28 -0.81
CA LEU A 168 0.60 18.37 -0.77
C LEU A 168 1.21 19.67 -0.25
N VAL A 169 2.05 19.62 0.78
CA VAL A 169 2.77 20.81 1.29
C VAL A 169 3.70 21.38 0.24
N ASN A 170 4.43 20.54 -0.50
CA ASN A 170 5.28 20.98 -1.59
C ASN A 170 4.46 21.56 -2.75
N GLY A 171 3.34 20.94 -3.12
CA GLY A 171 2.40 21.47 -4.12
C GLY A 171 1.80 22.82 -3.70
N LEU A 172 1.49 22.99 -2.40
CA LEU A 172 1.03 24.26 -1.84
C LEU A 172 2.10 25.37 -1.96
N LYS A 173 3.38 25.06 -1.68
CA LYS A 173 4.51 26.00 -1.86
C LYS A 173 4.66 26.46 -3.32
N ARG A 174 4.36 25.58 -4.27
CA ARG A 174 4.39 25.89 -5.71
C ARG A 174 3.11 26.54 -6.25
N GLY A 175 2.07 26.66 -5.41
CA GLY A 175 0.76 27.21 -5.82
C GLY A 175 -0.10 26.26 -6.65
N GLU A 176 0.24 24.97 -6.70
CA GLU A 176 -0.50 23.91 -7.41
C GLU A 176 -1.68 23.39 -6.59
N ILE A 177 -1.60 23.51 -5.28
CA ILE A 177 -2.59 23.05 -4.29
C ILE A 177 -3.04 24.25 -3.44
N THR A 178 -4.32 24.30 -3.07
CA THR A 178 -4.83 25.32 -2.15
C THR A 178 -4.62 24.95 -0.70
N HIS A 179 -4.60 25.95 0.18
CA HIS A 179 -4.48 25.74 1.63
C HIS A 179 -5.62 24.88 2.18
N ASP A 180 -6.84 25.07 1.70
CA ASP A 180 -8.03 24.35 2.16
C ASP A 180 -7.94 22.85 1.85
N VAL A 181 -7.42 22.47 0.67
CA VAL A 181 -7.18 21.08 0.28
C VAL A 181 -6.13 20.45 1.19
N CYS A 182 -5.04 21.16 1.46
CA CYS A 182 -3.97 20.66 2.33
C CYS A 182 -4.47 20.50 3.78
N LEU A 183 -5.26 21.45 4.29
CA LEU A 183 -5.84 21.40 5.64
C LEU A 183 -6.88 20.29 5.79
N ALA A 184 -7.75 20.11 4.80
CA ALA A 184 -8.75 19.03 4.79
C ALA A 184 -8.06 17.66 4.82
N PHE A 185 -7.02 17.47 4.01
CA PHE A 185 -6.24 16.22 4.02
C PHE A 185 -5.54 16.00 5.36
N TYR A 186 -4.94 17.05 5.94
CA TYR A 186 -4.29 16.96 7.24
C TYR A 186 -5.25 16.46 8.33
N ASN A 187 -6.46 17.03 8.40
CA ASN A 187 -7.45 16.66 9.41
C ASN A 187 -7.90 15.19 9.24
N GLU A 188 -8.22 14.78 8.02
CA GLU A 188 -8.62 13.40 7.70
C GLU A 188 -7.52 12.40 8.04
N MET A 189 -6.28 12.69 7.63
CA MET A 189 -5.13 11.85 7.89
C MET A 189 -4.85 11.71 9.39
N MET A 190 -4.87 12.81 10.13
CA MET A 190 -4.63 12.79 11.59
C MET A 190 -5.73 12.02 12.33
N GLU A 191 -6.98 12.18 11.92
CA GLU A 191 -8.09 11.40 12.46
C GLU A 191 -7.88 9.90 12.23
N ALA A 192 -7.53 9.51 11.01
CA ALA A 192 -7.27 8.11 10.67
C ALA A 192 -6.10 7.53 11.47
N LEU A 193 -4.96 8.23 11.55
CA LEU A 193 -3.78 7.78 12.29
C LEU A 193 -4.04 7.68 13.79
N VAL A 194 -4.74 8.65 14.39
CA VAL A 194 -5.07 8.62 15.82
C VAL A 194 -6.05 7.49 16.13
N ASN A 195 -7.08 7.30 15.32
CA ASN A 195 -8.03 6.20 15.50
C ASN A 195 -7.33 4.84 15.41
N GLN A 196 -6.44 4.66 14.42
CA GLN A 196 -5.66 3.44 14.29
C GLN A 196 -4.70 3.23 15.48
N TYR A 197 -4.02 4.29 15.95
CA TYR A 197 -3.16 4.22 17.13
C TYR A 197 -3.92 3.74 18.39
N LEU A 198 -5.16 4.21 18.55
CA LEU A 198 -6.00 3.83 19.69
C LEU A 198 -6.58 2.43 19.57
N ALA A 199 -6.80 1.96 18.35
CA ALA A 199 -7.33 0.63 18.08
C ALA A 199 -6.28 -0.47 18.12
N GLU A 200 -4.98 -0.12 17.95
CA GLU A 200 -3.90 -1.10 17.87
C GLU A 200 -3.49 -1.59 19.25
N ASP A 201 -3.44 -2.91 19.44
CA ASP A 201 -3.07 -3.53 20.72
C ASP A 201 -1.55 -3.79 20.81
N GLU A 202 -0.89 -4.05 19.69
CA GLU A 202 0.53 -4.38 19.66
C GLU A 202 1.41 -3.14 19.79
N ALA A 203 2.36 -3.19 20.74
CA ALA A 203 3.24 -2.06 21.03
C ALA A 203 4.13 -1.66 19.84
N HIS A 204 4.59 -2.64 19.06
CA HIS A 204 5.42 -2.39 17.88
C HIS A 204 4.67 -1.61 16.80
N GLU A 205 3.43 -1.98 16.55
CA GLU A 205 2.57 -1.33 15.56
C GLU A 205 2.16 0.05 16.01
N ARG A 206 1.79 0.22 17.29
CA ARG A 206 1.58 1.56 17.86
C ARG A 206 2.78 2.48 17.69
N ASN A 207 4.00 1.96 17.84
CA ASN A 207 5.21 2.76 17.61
C ASN A 207 5.34 3.19 16.15
N CYS A 208 5.06 2.31 15.18
CA CYS A 208 5.07 2.65 13.76
C CYS A 208 4.09 3.79 13.43
N ILE A 209 2.87 3.73 14.00
CA ILE A 209 1.87 4.78 13.80
C ILE A 209 2.30 6.08 14.48
N ALA A 210 2.88 6.02 15.69
CA ALA A 210 3.40 7.18 16.41
C ALA A 210 4.55 7.86 15.63
N GLU A 211 5.44 7.10 15.01
CA GLU A 211 6.48 7.61 14.11
C GLU A 211 5.85 8.36 12.93
N SER A 212 4.83 7.78 12.29
CA SER A 212 4.12 8.41 11.19
C SER A 212 3.45 9.73 11.62
N ILE A 213 2.84 9.79 12.80
CA ILE A 213 2.29 11.03 13.37
C ILE A 213 3.41 12.07 13.60
N SER A 214 4.56 11.65 14.12
CA SER A 214 5.72 12.52 14.32
C SER A 214 6.25 13.10 13.01
N ASP A 215 6.30 12.28 11.95
CA ASP A 215 6.71 12.70 10.62
C ASP A 215 5.78 13.77 10.05
N VAL A 216 4.46 13.62 10.23
CA VAL A 216 3.47 14.64 9.85
C VAL A 216 3.76 15.98 10.53
N PHE A 217 4.02 15.99 11.84
CA PHE A 217 4.38 17.22 12.55
C PHE A 217 5.68 17.82 12.04
N THR A 218 6.67 16.99 11.71
CA THR A 218 7.95 17.44 11.16
C THR A 218 7.77 18.15 9.81
N VAL A 219 6.96 17.58 8.92
CA VAL A 219 6.58 18.18 7.62
C VAL A 219 5.86 19.51 7.84
N GLY A 220 4.92 19.55 8.77
CA GLY A 220 4.18 20.78 9.12
C GLY A 220 5.06 21.87 9.71
N ALA A 221 5.99 21.53 10.62
CA ALA A 221 6.89 22.46 11.27
C ALA A 221 7.97 23.06 10.33
N ALA A 222 8.41 22.32 9.33
CA ALA A 222 9.34 22.82 8.31
C ALA A 222 8.73 24.02 7.54
N ARG A 223 7.40 24.05 7.40
CA ARG A 223 6.66 25.14 6.78
C ARG A 223 6.71 26.46 7.56
N THR A 224 6.65 26.39 8.90
CA THR A 224 6.59 27.59 9.74
C THR A 224 7.92 28.33 9.88
N ARG A 225 9.03 27.71 9.46
CA ARG A 225 10.38 28.30 9.52
C ARG A 225 10.76 29.00 8.21
N GLU A 226 10.05 28.75 7.12
CA GLU A 226 10.32 29.32 5.79
C GLU A 226 9.34 30.46 5.39
N ALA A 227 8.30 30.69 6.21
CA ALA A 227 7.31 31.75 6.06
C ALA A 227 7.65 32.95 6.96
#